data_27d24034064401de7f875d9f633443e2
#
_entry.id   27d24034064401de7f875d9f633443e2
#
_cell.length_a   1.000
_cell.length_b   1.000
_cell.length_c   1.000
_cell.angle_alpha   90.00
_cell.angle_beta   90.00
_cell.angle_gamma   90.00
#
_symmetry.space_group_name_H-M   'P 1'
#
loop_
_entity.id
_entity.type
_entity.pdbx_description
1 polymer ?
#
loop_
_entity_poly.entity_id
_entity_poly.type
_entity_poly.pdbx_seq_one_letter_code
_entity_poly.pdbx_strand_id
1 'polypeptide(L)'
;MATKLKSADIVIVGLGWTGGILAKELADTGLSIVVLERGAPRDTNTDFMYPIIHDELRYAQRHQLMQDVSRETVTFRNNANETALPMRQLGSFLPGEGVGGAGVHWNGATWRWLPWDHEPLKLTLGSYGRSVIPPDMQLQDWGVSYDELEHYYDKFEYLCGVSGKAGNLRGQKIEGGNVFEGARQREYPNPPMIQTHAGALFEKAAKSLGYHPFPGPSANMSQPYVNPDGVAFGACHYCGYCERFGCEVNAKASAHFTVIPLAAQKNNVEMRTNARVMKVNLDTAKTRAESVTYIDAAGREFEQPGDLVVLCAYALGNVHLMLLSGIGKPYNPATGDGVIGRNYAYQIGSGATVFFDEKTWMNPFMGAGALAVNIDDFNTGSFDHAKEGFIGGGGISTPSAGG
;
A
#
# COMPACT_ATOMS: atom_id res chain seq x y z
N MET A 1 -34.84 -1.33 12.71
CA MET A 1 -34.83 -1.14 11.25
C MET A 1 -33.86 -0.03 10.94
N ALA A 2 -33.01 -0.20 9.94
CA ALA A 2 -32.07 0.82 9.50
C ALA A 2 -32.80 2.08 9.03
N THR A 3 -32.27 3.25 9.36
CA THR A 3 -32.77 4.52 8.83
C THR A 3 -32.28 4.70 7.41
N LYS A 4 -33.22 4.74 6.45
CA LYS A 4 -32.89 4.95 5.03
C LYS A 4 -32.56 6.41 4.77
N LEU A 5 -31.42 6.66 4.13
CA LEU A 5 -30.91 7.99 3.80
C LEU A 5 -31.19 8.37 2.35
N LYS A 6 -30.90 9.62 1.98
CA LYS A 6 -30.99 10.08 0.59
C LYS A 6 -29.97 9.29 -0.26
N SER A 7 -30.37 8.90 -1.47
CA SER A 7 -29.47 8.24 -2.43
C SER A 7 -28.34 9.16 -2.87
N ALA A 8 -27.18 8.55 -3.12
CA ALA A 8 -26.05 9.18 -3.80
C ALA A 8 -25.79 8.45 -5.13
N ASP A 9 -25.10 9.10 -6.07
CA ASP A 9 -24.68 8.45 -7.31
C ASP A 9 -23.59 7.41 -7.00
N ILE A 10 -22.66 7.73 -6.06
CA ILE A 10 -21.54 6.86 -5.71
C ILE A 10 -21.44 6.73 -4.18
N VAL A 11 -21.33 5.48 -3.70
CA VAL A 11 -20.98 5.17 -2.31
C VAL A 11 -19.62 4.49 -2.27
N ILE A 12 -18.65 5.11 -1.61
CA ILE A 12 -17.28 4.59 -1.42
C ILE A 12 -17.15 4.04 0.00
N VAL A 13 -16.74 2.78 0.14
CA VAL A 13 -16.56 2.10 1.43
C VAL A 13 -15.07 2.03 1.76
N GLY A 14 -14.63 2.81 2.74
CA GLY A 14 -13.24 2.95 3.17
C GLY A 14 -12.58 4.22 2.64
N LEU A 15 -11.88 4.93 3.52
CA LEU A 15 -11.23 6.22 3.24
C LEU A 15 -9.70 6.13 3.50
N GLY A 16 -9.07 5.10 2.93
CA GLY A 16 -7.62 4.98 2.78
C GLY A 16 -7.13 5.65 1.49
N TRP A 17 -5.95 5.27 0.99
CA TRP A 17 -5.42 5.78 -0.28
C TRP A 17 -6.39 5.60 -1.44
N THR A 18 -6.90 4.38 -1.65
CA THR A 18 -7.79 4.08 -2.78
C THR A 18 -9.08 4.90 -2.72
N GLY A 19 -9.77 4.89 -1.58
CA GLY A 19 -11.02 5.64 -1.44
C GLY A 19 -10.81 7.15 -1.49
N GLY A 20 -9.70 7.65 -0.93
CA GLY A 20 -9.35 9.07 -0.98
C GLY A 20 -9.02 9.56 -2.39
N ILE A 21 -8.24 8.79 -3.15
CA ILE A 21 -7.93 9.10 -4.56
C ILE A 21 -9.21 9.09 -5.40
N LEU A 22 -10.03 8.04 -5.27
CA LEU A 22 -11.29 7.96 -6.02
C LEU A 22 -12.24 9.11 -5.66
N ALA A 23 -12.39 9.44 -4.39
CA ALA A 23 -13.21 10.57 -3.96
C ALA A 23 -12.72 11.89 -4.57
N LYS A 24 -11.41 12.13 -4.59
CA LYS A 24 -10.81 13.31 -5.20
C LYS A 24 -11.01 13.37 -6.71
N GLU A 25 -10.69 12.28 -7.42
CA GLU A 25 -10.77 12.24 -8.89
C GLU A 25 -12.23 12.32 -9.38
N LEU A 26 -13.16 11.66 -8.68
CA LEU A 26 -14.58 11.66 -9.04
C LEU A 26 -15.32 12.94 -8.61
N ALA A 27 -14.78 13.71 -7.68
CA ALA A 27 -15.41 14.93 -7.21
C ALA A 27 -15.65 15.96 -8.33
N ASP A 28 -14.79 15.99 -9.34
CA ASP A 28 -14.89 16.91 -10.47
C ASP A 28 -15.91 16.48 -11.53
N THR A 29 -16.53 15.30 -11.38
CA THR A 29 -17.59 14.81 -12.28
C THR A 29 -18.95 15.44 -12.02
N GLY A 30 -19.14 16.09 -10.87
CA GLY A 30 -20.41 16.62 -10.40
C GLY A 30 -21.37 15.58 -9.82
N LEU A 31 -21.00 14.29 -9.81
CA LEU A 31 -21.78 13.21 -9.18
C LEU A 31 -21.77 13.37 -7.65
N SER A 32 -22.88 13.05 -7.00
CA SER A 32 -22.96 13.02 -5.54
C SER A 32 -22.23 11.79 -4.98
N ILE A 33 -21.31 12.02 -4.06
CA ILE A 33 -20.42 10.97 -3.51
C ILE A 33 -20.58 10.93 -1.99
N VAL A 34 -20.85 9.74 -1.47
CA VAL A 34 -20.81 9.46 -0.03
C VAL A 34 -19.67 8.51 0.25
N VAL A 35 -18.77 8.91 1.14
CA VAL A 35 -17.64 8.07 1.59
C VAL A 35 -17.87 7.67 3.04
N LEU A 36 -17.78 6.37 3.32
CA LEU A 36 -18.01 5.78 4.63
C LEU A 36 -16.69 5.21 5.17
N GLU A 37 -16.20 5.77 6.27
CA GLU A 37 -14.99 5.29 6.95
C GLU A 37 -15.36 4.78 8.35
N ARG A 38 -14.93 3.55 8.68
CA ARG A 38 -15.27 2.93 9.95
C ARG A 38 -14.61 3.59 11.16
N GLY A 39 -13.40 4.11 10.97
CA GLY A 39 -12.61 4.70 12.05
C GLY A 39 -12.81 6.21 12.18
N ALA A 40 -12.05 6.79 13.10
CA ALA A 40 -12.13 8.20 13.46
C ALA A 40 -11.51 9.13 12.40
N PRO A 41 -11.85 10.43 12.40
CA PRO A 41 -11.09 11.43 11.66
C PRO A 41 -9.62 11.45 12.11
N ARG A 42 -8.73 11.92 11.24
CA ARG A 42 -7.29 12.08 11.53
C ARG A 42 -6.82 13.45 11.06
N ASP A 43 -6.01 14.07 11.90
CA ASP A 43 -5.35 15.34 11.61
C ASP A 43 -3.91 15.32 12.12
N THR A 44 -2.97 15.84 11.31
CA THR A 44 -1.55 15.83 11.66
C THR A 44 -1.28 16.56 12.98
N ASN A 45 -1.93 17.71 13.20
CA ASN A 45 -1.63 18.55 14.35
C ASN A 45 -2.12 17.94 15.66
N THR A 46 -3.27 17.27 15.63
CA THR A 46 -3.87 16.65 16.84
C THR A 46 -3.42 15.24 17.09
N ASP A 47 -3.16 14.46 16.04
CA ASP A 47 -2.88 13.03 16.18
C ASP A 47 -1.39 12.68 16.13
N PHE A 48 -0.54 13.53 15.51
CA PHE A 48 0.87 13.21 15.27
C PHE A 48 1.86 14.24 15.81
N MET A 49 1.46 15.49 15.97
CA MET A 49 2.29 16.53 16.58
C MET A 49 2.28 16.39 18.10
N TYR A 50 3.25 15.66 18.60
CA TYR A 50 3.50 15.59 20.03
C TYR A 50 4.79 16.31 20.34
N PRO A 51 4.74 17.62 20.61
CA PRO A 51 5.96 18.41 20.82
C PRO A 51 6.78 17.98 22.02
N ILE A 52 6.25 17.07 22.85
CA ILE A 52 6.85 16.65 24.12
C ILE A 52 7.32 15.18 24.08
N ILE A 53 6.85 14.35 23.12
CA ILE A 53 7.12 12.91 23.10
C ILE A 53 7.85 12.53 21.80
N HIS A 54 9.16 12.54 21.86
CA HIS A 54 10.07 12.10 20.79
C HIS A 54 10.95 10.91 21.23
N ASP A 55 10.43 10.08 22.11
CA ASP A 55 11.09 8.92 22.69
C ASP A 55 10.25 7.66 22.56
N GLU A 56 10.61 6.62 23.32
CA GLU A 56 9.92 5.33 23.33
C GLU A 56 8.45 5.40 23.76
N LEU A 57 8.01 6.43 24.46
CA LEU A 57 6.58 6.59 24.81
C LEU A 57 5.71 6.78 23.57
N ARG A 58 6.28 7.25 22.49
CA ARG A 58 5.60 7.33 21.18
C ARG A 58 5.15 5.96 20.68
N TYR A 59 5.84 4.89 21.04
CA TYR A 59 5.45 3.53 20.66
C TYR A 59 4.07 3.13 21.18
N ALA A 60 3.64 3.63 22.31
CA ALA A 60 2.32 3.33 22.85
C ALA A 60 1.19 3.88 21.98
N GLN A 61 1.41 4.99 21.30
CA GLN A 61 0.39 5.68 20.51
C GLN A 61 0.16 5.06 19.13
N ARG A 62 1.15 4.37 18.58
CA ARG A 62 1.04 3.74 17.25
C ARG A 62 -0.12 2.76 17.14
N HIS A 63 -0.51 2.13 18.26
CA HIS A 63 -1.64 1.21 18.29
C HIS A 63 -2.97 1.88 17.95
N GLN A 64 -3.12 3.19 18.18
CA GLN A 64 -4.31 3.95 17.86
C GLN A 64 -4.52 4.15 16.35
N LEU A 65 -3.49 3.92 15.55
CA LEU A 65 -3.51 4.05 14.09
C LEU A 65 -3.89 2.75 13.38
N MET A 66 -3.87 1.64 14.12
CA MET A 66 -4.04 0.30 13.59
C MET A 66 -5.31 -0.35 14.14
N GLN A 67 -5.79 -1.34 13.40
CA GLN A 67 -6.94 -2.14 13.78
C GLN A 67 -6.69 -2.81 15.14
N ASP A 68 -7.67 -2.72 16.03
CA ASP A 68 -7.66 -3.45 17.30
C ASP A 68 -7.94 -4.94 17.07
N VAL A 69 -6.87 -5.74 17.02
CA VAL A 69 -6.95 -7.20 16.78
C VAL A 69 -7.63 -7.97 17.91
N SER A 70 -7.87 -7.34 19.07
CA SER A 70 -8.64 -7.94 20.16
C SER A 70 -10.15 -7.92 19.88
N ARG A 71 -10.61 -6.98 19.07
CA ARG A 71 -12.02 -6.80 18.71
C ARG A 71 -12.30 -7.29 17.28
N GLU A 72 -11.36 -7.07 16.38
CA GLU A 72 -11.49 -7.42 14.96
C GLU A 72 -10.40 -8.40 14.57
N THR A 73 -10.69 -9.66 14.77
CA THR A 73 -9.75 -10.75 14.57
C THR A 73 -9.55 -11.01 13.07
N VAL A 74 -8.29 -10.98 12.63
CA VAL A 74 -7.87 -11.57 11.36
C VAL A 74 -7.39 -12.98 11.65
N THR A 75 -7.89 -13.96 10.91
CA THR A 75 -7.43 -15.34 10.98
C THR A 75 -6.69 -15.74 9.71
N PHE A 76 -5.71 -16.59 9.82
CA PHE A 76 -5.01 -17.13 8.65
C PHE A 76 -4.66 -18.60 8.83
N ARG A 77 -4.42 -19.27 7.71
CA ARG A 77 -3.87 -20.62 7.63
C ARG A 77 -3.11 -20.77 6.30
N ASN A 78 -2.08 -21.58 6.27
CA ASN A 78 -1.28 -21.76 5.06
C ASN A 78 -1.95 -22.70 4.05
N ASN A 79 -2.75 -23.64 4.52
CA ASN A 79 -3.47 -24.59 3.66
C ASN A 79 -4.79 -25.05 4.31
N ALA A 80 -5.59 -25.79 3.56
CA ALA A 80 -6.92 -26.25 3.99
C ALA A 80 -6.90 -27.24 5.18
N ASN A 81 -5.77 -27.91 5.41
CA ASN A 81 -5.64 -28.92 6.46
C ASN A 81 -5.26 -28.31 7.82
N GLU A 82 -4.93 -27.04 7.86
CA GLU A 82 -4.57 -26.32 9.08
C GLU A 82 -5.79 -25.58 9.64
N THR A 83 -5.82 -25.44 10.97
CA THR A 83 -6.81 -24.61 11.65
C THR A 83 -6.43 -23.13 11.45
N ALA A 84 -7.38 -22.32 11.02
CA ALA A 84 -7.18 -20.88 10.94
C ALA A 84 -7.04 -20.29 12.35
N LEU A 85 -5.86 -19.75 12.64
CA LEU A 85 -5.55 -19.18 13.95
C LEU A 85 -5.76 -17.65 13.94
N PRO A 86 -6.29 -17.07 15.03
CA PRO A 86 -6.42 -15.63 15.13
C PRO A 86 -5.06 -14.96 15.35
N MET A 87 -4.84 -13.87 14.61
CA MET A 87 -3.70 -13.01 14.84
C MET A 87 -3.88 -12.25 16.16
N ARG A 88 -2.99 -12.49 17.11
CA ARG A 88 -3.02 -11.89 18.46
C ARG A 88 -2.11 -10.69 18.62
N GLN A 89 -1.19 -10.50 17.67
CA GLN A 89 -0.23 -9.41 17.66
C GLN A 89 -0.19 -8.76 16.28
N LEU A 90 0.08 -7.47 16.25
CA LEU A 90 0.39 -6.76 15.01
C LEU A 90 1.74 -7.25 14.49
N GLY A 91 1.71 -7.96 13.38
CA GLY A 91 2.87 -8.61 12.77
C GLY A 91 2.94 -8.33 11.27
N SER A 92 2.77 -9.35 10.45
CA SER A 92 2.83 -9.26 8.99
C SER A 92 1.73 -8.39 8.37
N PHE A 93 0.58 -8.25 9.05
CA PHE A 93 -0.52 -7.41 8.61
C PHE A 93 -0.71 -6.27 9.60
N LEU A 94 -0.73 -5.05 9.07
CA LEU A 94 -0.92 -3.82 9.82
C LEU A 94 -2.10 -3.03 9.23
N PRO A 95 -3.34 -3.55 9.34
CA PRO A 95 -4.51 -2.85 8.82
C PRO A 95 -4.67 -1.51 9.55
N GLY A 96 -4.81 -0.43 8.80
CA GLY A 96 -5.07 0.89 9.37
C GLY A 96 -6.52 1.04 9.80
N GLU A 97 -6.77 1.91 10.76
CA GLU A 97 -8.09 2.34 11.16
C GLU A 97 -8.16 3.87 11.22
N GLY A 98 -9.25 4.42 10.66
CA GLY A 98 -9.47 5.86 10.56
C GLY A 98 -9.13 6.45 9.21
N VAL A 99 -9.38 7.74 9.09
CA VAL A 99 -9.16 8.51 7.85
C VAL A 99 -7.70 8.40 7.42
N GLY A 100 -7.49 8.01 6.15
CA GLY A 100 -6.17 7.73 5.57
C GLY A 100 -5.75 6.26 5.62
N GLY A 101 -6.44 5.43 6.42
CA GLY A 101 -6.19 3.99 6.50
C GLY A 101 -4.74 3.65 6.84
N ALA A 102 -4.21 2.55 6.31
CA ALA A 102 -2.83 2.14 6.51
C ALA A 102 -1.80 3.13 5.91
N GLY A 103 -2.22 3.99 4.97
CA GLY A 103 -1.38 5.07 4.43
C GLY A 103 -0.93 6.10 5.45
N VAL A 104 -1.54 6.15 6.63
CA VAL A 104 -1.12 7.03 7.72
C VAL A 104 0.18 6.53 8.37
N HIS A 105 0.29 5.21 8.58
CA HIS A 105 1.38 4.60 9.34
C HIS A 105 2.32 3.72 8.49
N TRP A 106 2.19 3.74 7.16
CA TRP A 106 3.11 3.05 6.26
C TRP A 106 4.52 3.64 6.31
N ASN A 107 5.50 2.94 5.77
CA ASN A 107 6.88 3.43 5.74
C ASN A 107 7.18 4.38 4.58
N GLY A 108 6.30 4.47 3.57
CA GLY A 108 6.49 5.31 2.40
C GLY A 108 7.19 4.64 1.22
N ALA A 109 7.43 3.32 1.26
CA ALA A 109 8.00 2.60 0.13
C ALA A 109 7.08 2.69 -1.10
N THR A 110 7.61 3.15 -2.22
CA THR A 110 6.81 3.53 -3.40
C THR A 110 7.40 2.91 -4.65
N TRP A 111 7.45 1.59 -4.67
CA TRP A 111 7.97 0.83 -5.79
C TRP A 111 7.02 0.89 -6.98
N ARG A 112 7.59 1.03 -8.19
CA ARG A 112 6.91 0.58 -9.40
C ARG A 112 7.11 -0.92 -9.51
N TRP A 113 6.05 -1.66 -9.75
CA TRP A 113 6.15 -3.06 -10.11
C TRP A 113 6.90 -3.18 -11.45
N LEU A 114 7.73 -4.20 -11.59
CA LEU A 114 8.43 -4.46 -12.85
C LEU A 114 7.44 -4.92 -13.93
N PRO A 115 7.76 -4.77 -15.23
CA PRO A 115 6.90 -5.28 -16.30
C PRO A 115 6.51 -6.75 -16.13
N TRP A 116 7.44 -7.57 -15.63
CA TRP A 116 7.18 -8.98 -15.33
C TRP A 116 6.10 -9.19 -14.27
N ASP A 117 6.04 -8.36 -13.26
CA ASP A 117 5.08 -8.49 -12.17
C ASP A 117 3.62 -8.29 -12.64
N HIS A 118 3.40 -7.58 -13.73
CA HIS A 118 2.08 -7.38 -14.33
C HIS A 118 1.63 -8.56 -15.21
N GLU A 119 2.57 -9.23 -15.87
CA GLU A 119 2.30 -10.29 -16.84
C GLU A 119 3.13 -11.57 -16.54
N PRO A 120 3.14 -12.08 -15.28
CA PRO A 120 4.04 -13.16 -14.88
C PRO A 120 3.75 -14.48 -15.63
N LEU A 121 2.48 -14.78 -15.92
CA LEU A 121 2.13 -15.98 -16.69
C LEU A 121 2.59 -15.87 -18.14
N LYS A 122 2.21 -14.78 -18.81
CA LYS A 122 2.55 -14.53 -20.23
C LYS A 122 4.07 -14.54 -20.44
N LEU A 123 4.81 -13.84 -19.59
CA LEU A 123 6.27 -13.73 -19.71
C LEU A 123 6.98 -15.03 -19.34
N THR A 124 6.50 -15.76 -18.34
CA THR A 124 7.03 -17.10 -18.03
C THR A 124 6.82 -18.09 -19.19
N LEU A 125 5.61 -18.11 -19.76
CA LEU A 125 5.32 -18.97 -20.92
C LEU A 125 6.17 -18.61 -22.14
N GLY A 126 6.37 -17.31 -22.38
CA GLY A 126 7.20 -16.81 -23.49
C GLY A 126 8.69 -17.15 -23.35
N SER A 127 9.23 -17.05 -22.13
CA SER A 127 10.66 -17.24 -21.88
C SER A 127 11.04 -18.72 -21.68
N TYR A 128 10.17 -19.49 -21.00
CA TYR A 128 10.52 -20.83 -20.52
C TYR A 128 9.54 -21.93 -20.92
N GLY A 129 8.37 -21.57 -21.44
CA GLY A 129 7.31 -22.52 -21.76
C GLY A 129 6.55 -23.04 -20.53
N ARG A 130 5.58 -23.92 -20.75
CA ARG A 130 4.67 -24.41 -19.70
C ARG A 130 5.33 -25.36 -18.70
N SER A 131 6.37 -26.07 -19.09
CA SER A 131 6.99 -27.12 -18.27
C SER A 131 7.64 -26.61 -16.98
N VAL A 132 8.00 -25.34 -16.90
CA VAL A 132 8.59 -24.73 -15.70
C VAL A 132 7.56 -24.38 -14.64
N ILE A 133 6.28 -24.33 -14.99
CA ILE A 133 5.19 -23.98 -14.06
C ILE A 133 4.67 -25.26 -13.41
N PRO A 134 4.86 -25.45 -12.09
CA PRO A 134 4.31 -26.60 -11.37
C PRO A 134 2.79 -26.75 -11.60
N PRO A 135 2.26 -27.98 -11.67
CA PRO A 135 0.83 -28.20 -11.96
C PRO A 135 -0.13 -27.61 -10.94
N ASP A 136 0.31 -27.48 -9.69
CA ASP A 136 -0.45 -26.93 -8.57
C ASP A 136 -0.23 -25.42 -8.37
N MET A 137 0.72 -24.82 -9.10
CA MET A 137 0.97 -23.39 -9.04
C MET A 137 -0.08 -22.63 -9.84
N GLN A 138 -0.64 -21.58 -9.20
CA GLN A 138 -1.55 -20.67 -9.84
C GLN A 138 -0.83 -19.36 -10.15
N LEU A 139 -0.37 -19.24 -11.38
CA LEU A 139 0.25 -18.05 -11.92
C LEU A 139 -0.75 -17.35 -12.83
N GLN A 140 -0.99 -16.08 -12.62
CA GLN A 140 -2.01 -15.29 -13.32
C GLN A 140 -1.49 -13.89 -13.62
N ASP A 141 -1.79 -13.39 -14.80
CA ASP A 141 -1.55 -12.01 -15.18
C ASP A 141 -2.57 -11.08 -14.51
N TRP A 142 -2.18 -9.83 -14.26
CA TRP A 142 -3.03 -8.83 -13.62
C TRP A 142 -4.13 -8.27 -14.55
N GLY A 143 -4.03 -8.55 -15.86
CA GLY A 143 -4.95 -8.02 -16.88
C GLY A 143 -4.69 -6.57 -17.28
N VAL A 144 -3.62 -5.98 -16.77
CA VAL A 144 -3.08 -4.68 -17.18
C VAL A 144 -1.56 -4.77 -17.26
N SER A 145 -0.97 -4.17 -18.28
CA SER A 145 0.48 -4.13 -18.47
C SER A 145 1.13 -2.99 -17.71
N TYR A 146 2.46 -3.02 -17.58
CA TYR A 146 3.23 -1.91 -17.05
C TYR A 146 3.01 -0.61 -17.87
N ASP A 147 3.01 -0.73 -19.21
CA ASP A 147 2.88 0.43 -20.09
C ASP A 147 1.52 1.12 -19.95
N GLU A 148 0.44 0.35 -19.72
CA GLU A 148 -0.88 0.91 -19.44
C GLU A 148 -0.93 1.63 -18.09
N LEU A 149 -0.14 1.21 -17.10
CA LEU A 149 -0.11 1.81 -15.78
C LEU A 149 0.98 2.89 -15.61
N GLU A 150 1.92 3.01 -16.53
CA GLU A 150 3.07 3.91 -16.39
C GLU A 150 2.69 5.34 -16.01
N HIS A 151 1.72 5.93 -16.70
CA HIS A 151 1.30 7.30 -16.42
C HIS A 151 0.55 7.46 -15.08
N TYR A 152 -0.07 6.38 -14.55
CA TYR A 152 -0.68 6.40 -13.22
C TYR A 152 0.37 6.26 -12.13
N TYR A 153 1.42 5.47 -12.35
CA TYR A 153 2.59 5.46 -11.46
C TYR A 153 3.21 6.85 -11.37
N ASP A 154 3.45 7.48 -12.52
CA ASP A 154 3.98 8.82 -12.61
C ASP A 154 3.09 9.84 -11.88
N LYS A 155 1.78 9.81 -12.14
CA LYS A 155 0.80 10.67 -11.45
C LYS A 155 0.85 10.48 -9.93
N PHE A 156 0.92 9.24 -9.44
CA PHE A 156 1.00 8.95 -8.02
C PHE A 156 2.33 9.42 -7.40
N GLU A 157 3.44 9.19 -8.08
CA GLU A 157 4.76 9.66 -7.62
C GLU A 157 4.81 11.19 -7.45
N TYR A 158 4.25 11.93 -8.40
CA TYR A 158 4.17 13.38 -8.32
C TYR A 158 3.14 13.85 -7.29
N LEU A 159 2.03 13.16 -7.14
CA LEU A 159 1.05 13.42 -6.09
C LEU A 159 1.68 13.29 -4.69
N CYS A 160 2.50 12.25 -4.49
CA CYS A 160 3.12 11.92 -3.22
C CYS A 160 4.50 12.55 -3.01
N GLY A 161 5.07 13.25 -4.01
CA GLY A 161 6.40 13.84 -3.90
C GLY A 161 7.52 12.82 -3.70
N VAL A 162 7.46 11.69 -4.41
CA VAL A 162 8.40 10.57 -4.21
C VAL A 162 9.83 10.98 -4.44
N SER A 163 10.71 10.66 -3.49
CA SER A 163 12.15 10.84 -3.59
C SER A 163 12.78 9.59 -4.18
N GLY A 164 13.59 9.73 -5.24
CA GLY A 164 14.19 8.60 -5.92
C GLY A 164 15.14 8.98 -7.03
N LYS A 165 15.61 7.97 -7.77
CA LYS A 165 16.45 8.09 -8.96
C LYS A 165 15.95 7.14 -10.01
N ALA A 166 15.56 7.68 -11.17
CA ALA A 166 15.16 6.87 -12.31
C ALA A 166 16.34 6.05 -12.85
N GLY A 167 16.08 4.79 -13.18
CA GLY A 167 17.07 3.92 -13.82
C GLY A 167 16.77 3.60 -15.28
N ASN A 168 15.61 4.03 -15.79
CA ASN A 168 15.20 3.80 -17.18
C ASN A 168 14.32 4.96 -17.69
N LEU A 169 14.93 6.00 -18.22
CA LEU A 169 14.19 7.12 -18.81
C LEU A 169 13.99 6.90 -20.31
N ARG A 170 12.74 6.72 -20.71
CA ARG A 170 12.34 6.53 -22.12
C ARG A 170 13.11 5.43 -22.85
N GLY A 171 13.39 4.32 -22.12
CA GLY A 171 14.16 3.20 -22.64
C GLY A 171 15.68 3.34 -22.51
N GLN A 172 16.18 4.48 -22.03
CA GLN A 172 17.61 4.67 -21.77
C GLN A 172 17.94 4.30 -20.31
N LYS A 173 18.85 3.35 -20.13
CA LYS A 173 19.33 2.93 -18.80
C LYS A 173 20.21 4.01 -18.20
N ILE A 174 19.95 4.33 -16.92
CA ILE A 174 20.64 5.39 -16.17
C ILE A 174 21.26 4.77 -14.93
N GLU A 175 22.57 4.85 -14.84
CA GLU A 175 23.32 4.37 -13.69
C GLU A 175 22.89 5.11 -12.41
N GLY A 176 22.86 4.38 -11.30
CA GLY A 176 22.46 4.90 -9.98
C GLY A 176 20.96 4.90 -9.73
N GLY A 177 20.12 4.55 -10.73
CA GLY A 177 18.74 4.17 -10.58
C GLY A 177 18.53 2.68 -10.82
N ASN A 178 17.29 2.20 -10.71
CA ASN A 178 16.97 0.80 -11.01
C ASN A 178 17.02 0.53 -12.52
N VAL A 179 18.12 0.01 -13.01
CA VAL A 179 18.30 -0.29 -14.46
C VAL A 179 17.37 -1.39 -14.97
N PHE A 180 16.70 -2.13 -14.09
CA PHE A 180 15.75 -3.19 -14.41
C PHE A 180 14.29 -2.71 -14.45
N GLU A 181 14.00 -1.49 -13.95
CA GLU A 181 12.64 -0.94 -13.98
C GLU A 181 12.11 -0.80 -15.41
N GLY A 182 10.80 -0.81 -15.56
CA GLY A 182 10.13 -0.46 -16.81
C GLY A 182 10.46 0.98 -17.25
N ALA A 183 10.34 1.26 -18.55
CA ALA A 183 10.58 2.61 -19.05
C ALA A 183 9.60 3.60 -18.43
N ARG A 184 10.12 4.73 -17.96
CA ARG A 184 9.35 5.85 -17.41
C ARG A 184 9.58 7.12 -18.23
N GLN A 185 8.60 8.02 -18.24
CA GLN A 185 8.66 9.21 -19.08
C GLN A 185 9.52 10.31 -18.49
N ARG A 186 9.60 10.43 -17.16
CA ARG A 186 10.35 11.48 -16.46
C ARG A 186 10.95 10.99 -15.13
N GLU A 187 11.84 11.79 -14.58
CA GLU A 187 12.51 11.54 -13.30
C GLU A 187 11.52 11.63 -12.13
N TYR A 188 11.91 11.15 -10.95
CA TYR A 188 11.17 11.35 -9.71
C TYR A 188 11.05 12.85 -9.38
N PRO A 189 9.96 13.26 -8.68
CA PRO A 189 9.76 14.67 -8.32
C PRO A 189 10.83 15.21 -7.36
N ASN A 190 11.41 14.35 -6.52
CA ASN A 190 12.47 14.73 -5.60
C ASN A 190 13.71 13.84 -5.76
N PRO A 191 14.92 14.38 -5.50
CA PRO A 191 16.14 13.59 -5.51
C PRO A 191 16.09 12.51 -4.41
N PRO A 192 16.96 11.48 -4.48
CA PRO A 192 17.03 10.44 -3.47
C PRO A 192 17.20 10.99 -2.04
N MET A 193 16.72 10.22 -1.07
CA MET A 193 16.95 10.48 0.35
C MET A 193 18.45 10.38 0.70
N ILE A 194 18.88 11.02 1.79
CA ILE A 194 20.24 10.89 2.31
C ILE A 194 20.46 9.45 2.77
N GLN A 195 21.50 8.82 2.21
CA GLN A 195 21.83 7.44 2.50
C GLN A 195 22.45 7.26 3.90
N THR A 196 22.10 6.17 4.58
CA THR A 196 22.73 5.78 5.84
C THR A 196 24.11 5.16 5.61
N HIS A 197 24.95 5.11 6.66
CA HIS A 197 26.24 4.42 6.59
C HIS A 197 26.08 2.93 6.22
N ALA A 198 25.07 2.25 6.76
CA ALA A 198 24.76 0.87 6.40
C ALA A 198 24.44 0.72 4.91
N GLY A 199 23.61 1.62 4.37
CA GLY A 199 23.31 1.67 2.93
C GLY A 199 24.57 1.91 2.08
N ALA A 200 25.45 2.82 2.48
CA ALA A 200 26.71 3.10 1.77
C ALA A 200 27.66 1.89 1.76
N LEU A 201 27.73 1.14 2.86
CA LEU A 201 28.53 -0.10 2.92
C LEU A 201 27.97 -1.18 2.00
N PHE A 202 26.64 -1.34 1.99
CA PHE A 202 25.98 -2.28 1.10
C PHE A 202 26.17 -1.89 -0.38
N GLU A 203 25.97 -0.61 -0.72
CA GLU A 203 26.19 -0.11 -2.09
C GLU A 203 27.62 -0.39 -2.55
N LYS A 204 28.61 -0.11 -1.72
CA LYS A 204 30.04 -0.39 -2.02
C LYS A 204 30.26 -1.88 -2.27
N ALA A 205 29.71 -2.74 -1.41
CA ALA A 205 29.82 -4.19 -1.55
C ALA A 205 29.15 -4.69 -2.82
N ALA A 206 27.91 -4.26 -3.08
CA ALA A 206 27.16 -4.63 -4.28
C ALA A 206 27.89 -4.24 -5.57
N LYS A 207 28.40 -3.01 -5.65
CA LYS A 207 29.21 -2.54 -6.80
C LYS A 207 30.49 -3.35 -6.97
N SER A 208 31.17 -3.74 -5.90
CA SER A 208 32.38 -4.57 -6.00
C SER A 208 32.12 -5.98 -6.53
N LEU A 209 30.89 -6.44 -6.44
CA LEU A 209 30.42 -7.73 -6.98
C LEU A 209 29.80 -7.60 -8.37
N GLY A 210 29.74 -6.40 -8.95
CA GLY A 210 29.20 -6.14 -10.27
C GLY A 210 27.68 -5.97 -10.31
N TYR A 211 27.00 -5.81 -9.15
CA TYR A 211 25.57 -5.53 -9.06
C TYR A 211 25.24 -4.05 -9.24
N HIS A 212 23.95 -3.74 -9.46
CA HIS A 212 23.44 -2.42 -9.77
C HIS A 212 22.63 -1.83 -8.59
N PRO A 213 23.29 -1.38 -7.52
CA PRO A 213 22.59 -0.82 -6.38
C PRO A 213 21.95 0.53 -6.71
N PHE A 214 20.76 0.77 -6.17
CA PHE A 214 20.01 2.01 -6.34
C PHE A 214 19.28 2.42 -5.06
N PRO A 215 19.01 3.73 -4.86
CA PRO A 215 18.25 4.22 -3.71
C PRO A 215 16.79 3.79 -3.82
N GLY A 216 16.21 3.30 -2.72
CA GLY A 216 14.80 2.95 -2.65
C GLY A 216 13.89 4.16 -2.91
N PRO A 217 12.89 4.04 -3.81
CA PRO A 217 11.94 5.11 -4.00
C PRO A 217 11.06 5.28 -2.75
N SER A 218 10.98 6.50 -2.25
CA SER A 218 10.37 6.82 -0.97
C SER A 218 9.40 7.97 -1.08
N ALA A 219 8.18 7.79 -0.61
CA ALA A 219 7.20 8.86 -0.45
C ALA A 219 7.49 9.73 0.81
N ASN A 220 8.73 9.73 1.26
CA ASN A 220 9.27 10.70 2.22
C ASN A 220 10.04 11.77 1.43
N MET A 221 9.79 13.03 1.72
CA MET A 221 10.37 14.14 0.97
C MET A 221 11.82 14.38 1.34
N SER A 222 12.76 14.23 0.40
CA SER A 222 14.18 14.58 0.62
C SER A 222 14.40 16.09 0.73
N GLN A 223 13.44 16.88 0.25
CA GLN A 223 13.40 18.35 0.31
C GLN A 223 11.95 18.82 0.38
N PRO A 224 11.66 20.10 0.75
CA PRO A 224 10.30 20.63 0.68
C PRO A 224 9.74 20.50 -0.72
N TYR A 225 8.48 20.15 -0.83
CA TYR A 225 7.84 19.91 -2.12
C TYR A 225 6.40 20.42 -2.13
N VAL A 226 5.95 20.96 -3.25
CA VAL A 226 4.54 21.27 -3.50
C VAL A 226 4.08 20.41 -4.66
N ASN A 227 3.06 19.58 -4.45
CA ASN A 227 2.57 18.70 -5.47
C ASN A 227 1.71 19.42 -6.53
N PRO A 228 1.34 18.75 -7.64
CA PRO A 228 0.52 19.36 -8.69
C PRO A 228 -0.85 19.87 -8.23
N ASP A 229 -1.38 19.35 -7.14
CA ASP A 229 -2.65 19.79 -6.53
C ASP A 229 -2.48 20.95 -5.52
N GLY A 230 -1.25 21.49 -5.36
CA GLY A 230 -0.95 22.61 -4.47
C GLY A 230 -0.74 22.22 -2.99
N VAL A 231 -0.68 20.91 -2.68
CA VAL A 231 -0.40 20.46 -1.31
C VAL A 231 1.09 20.59 -1.01
N ALA A 232 1.40 21.30 0.09
CA ALA A 232 2.77 21.52 0.53
C ALA A 232 3.23 20.44 1.51
N PHE A 233 4.40 19.88 1.25
CA PHE A 233 5.07 18.88 2.08
C PHE A 233 6.33 19.48 2.73
N GLY A 234 6.57 19.11 3.98
CA GLY A 234 7.84 19.41 4.66
C GLY A 234 8.99 18.50 4.19
N ALA A 235 10.22 18.87 4.51
CA ALA A 235 11.37 17.97 4.34
C ALA A 235 11.42 16.94 5.45
N CYS A 236 11.91 15.74 5.15
CA CYS A 236 12.12 14.68 6.13
C CYS A 236 13.22 15.06 7.14
N HIS A 237 12.94 14.86 8.42
CA HIS A 237 13.88 15.10 9.51
C HIS A 237 14.73 13.86 9.88
N TYR A 238 14.54 12.75 9.18
CA TYR A 238 15.23 11.49 9.44
C TYR A 238 15.10 11.01 10.91
N CYS A 239 13.93 11.23 11.50
CA CYS A 239 13.65 10.93 12.91
C CYS A 239 13.50 9.42 13.22
N GLY A 240 13.41 8.57 12.19
CA GLY A 240 13.26 7.12 12.38
C GLY A 240 11.84 6.63 12.69
N TYR A 241 10.83 7.52 12.80
CA TYR A 241 9.45 7.17 13.16
C TYR A 241 8.53 7.20 11.93
N CYS A 242 8.73 6.32 10.96
CA CYS A 242 7.89 6.24 9.77
C CYS A 242 6.95 5.05 9.78
N GLU A 243 7.50 3.82 9.86
CA GLU A 243 6.70 2.63 9.90
C GLU A 243 5.92 2.53 11.21
N ARG A 244 4.60 2.35 11.10
CA ARG A 244 3.65 2.30 12.22
C ARG A 244 3.39 3.64 12.92
N PHE A 245 3.88 4.76 12.36
CA PHE A 245 3.68 6.10 12.92
C PHE A 245 3.12 7.07 11.88
N GLY A 246 2.36 8.07 12.32
CA GLY A 246 2.06 9.26 11.52
C GLY A 246 3.28 10.19 11.41
N CYS A 247 3.35 10.98 10.36
CA CYS A 247 4.43 11.96 10.17
C CYS A 247 3.99 13.34 10.67
N GLU A 248 4.64 13.85 11.70
CA GLU A 248 4.29 15.12 12.33
C GLU A 248 4.62 16.37 11.49
N VAL A 249 5.55 16.24 10.54
CA VAL A 249 6.00 17.35 9.68
C VAL A 249 5.46 17.24 8.25
N ASN A 250 4.51 16.34 8.00
CA ASN A 250 3.96 16.09 6.66
C ASN A 250 5.03 15.84 5.58
N ALA A 251 6.17 15.27 5.97
CA ALA A 251 7.23 14.90 5.04
C ALA A 251 7.03 13.50 4.45
N LYS A 252 6.19 12.66 5.05
CA LYS A 252 5.76 11.38 4.49
C LYS A 252 4.36 11.53 3.93
N ALA A 253 4.19 11.27 2.63
CA ALA A 253 2.87 11.34 1.99
C ALA A 253 1.87 10.40 2.68
N SER A 254 0.66 10.90 2.88
CA SER A 254 -0.43 10.16 3.49
C SER A 254 -1.77 10.70 3.01
N ALA A 255 -2.73 9.81 2.76
CA ALA A 255 -4.01 10.19 2.17
C ALA A 255 -4.77 11.24 2.99
N HIS A 256 -4.63 11.22 4.34
CA HIS A 256 -5.36 12.12 5.25
C HIS A 256 -5.02 13.61 5.06
N PHE A 257 -3.84 13.95 4.53
CA PHE A 257 -3.49 15.33 4.27
C PHE A 257 -3.21 15.66 2.78
N THR A 258 -3.09 14.65 1.91
CA THR A 258 -2.89 14.85 0.48
C THR A 258 -4.20 14.95 -0.30
N VAL A 259 -4.91 13.84 -0.46
CA VAL A 259 -6.08 13.73 -1.37
C VAL A 259 -7.41 13.94 -0.65
N ILE A 260 -7.52 13.48 0.59
CA ILE A 260 -8.80 13.53 1.33
C ILE A 260 -9.26 14.96 1.62
N PRO A 261 -8.41 15.91 2.07
CA PRO A 261 -8.84 17.29 2.27
C PRO A 261 -9.29 17.97 0.97
N LEU A 262 -8.69 17.65 -0.17
CA LEU A 262 -9.07 18.19 -1.47
C LEU A 262 -10.47 17.71 -1.87
N ALA A 263 -10.76 16.43 -1.67
CA ALA A 263 -12.09 15.87 -1.91
C ALA A 263 -13.13 16.46 -0.93
N ALA A 264 -12.78 16.62 0.34
CA ALA A 264 -13.68 17.16 1.37
C ALA A 264 -14.10 18.63 1.14
N GLN A 265 -13.34 19.40 0.37
CA GLN A 265 -13.69 20.78 0.00
C GLN A 265 -14.77 20.86 -1.08
N LYS A 266 -15.12 19.76 -1.73
CA LYS A 266 -16.10 19.71 -2.81
C LYS A 266 -17.52 19.52 -2.27
N ASN A 267 -18.45 20.34 -2.70
CA ASN A 267 -19.84 20.36 -2.21
C ASN A 267 -20.65 19.09 -2.52
N ASN A 268 -20.19 18.28 -3.48
CA ASN A 268 -20.82 17.03 -3.90
C ASN A 268 -20.20 15.79 -3.22
N VAL A 269 -19.26 15.95 -2.29
CA VAL A 269 -18.61 14.87 -1.54
C VAL A 269 -18.96 14.98 -0.06
N GLU A 270 -19.63 13.97 0.46
CA GLU A 270 -19.92 13.81 1.88
C GLU A 270 -19.08 12.69 2.48
N MET A 271 -18.30 12.97 3.52
CA MET A 271 -17.48 11.98 4.23
C MET A 271 -18.06 11.74 5.62
N ARG A 272 -18.32 10.47 5.95
CA ARG A 272 -18.81 10.05 7.27
C ARG A 272 -17.79 9.14 7.91
N THR A 273 -17.23 9.58 9.02
CA THR A 273 -16.32 8.81 9.88
C THR A 273 -17.11 8.08 10.97
N ASN A 274 -16.47 7.10 11.63
CA ASN A 274 -17.14 6.20 12.58
C ASN A 274 -18.39 5.55 11.98
N ALA A 275 -18.38 5.30 10.66
CA ALA A 275 -19.45 4.73 9.88
C ALA A 275 -19.01 3.36 9.35
N ARG A 276 -19.26 2.32 10.15
CA ARG A 276 -18.82 0.96 9.83
C ARG A 276 -19.82 0.26 8.93
N VAL A 277 -19.44 0.03 7.69
CA VAL A 277 -20.25 -0.74 6.73
C VAL A 277 -20.24 -2.21 7.14
N MET A 278 -21.44 -2.76 7.33
CA MET A 278 -21.66 -4.14 7.74
C MET A 278 -22.04 -5.04 6.57
N LYS A 279 -22.64 -4.46 5.53
CA LYS A 279 -23.18 -5.23 4.41
C LYS A 279 -23.43 -4.34 3.20
N VAL A 280 -23.22 -4.91 2.00
CA VAL A 280 -23.74 -4.40 0.74
C VAL A 280 -25.09 -5.07 0.49
N ASN A 281 -26.14 -4.29 0.27
CA ASN A 281 -27.47 -4.79 -0.05
C ASN A 281 -27.59 -4.93 -1.56
N LEU A 282 -27.99 -6.12 -1.99
CA LEU A 282 -28.18 -6.45 -3.39
C LEU A 282 -29.66 -6.41 -3.76
N ASP A 283 -29.94 -6.22 -5.03
CA ASP A 283 -31.27 -6.41 -5.60
C ASP A 283 -31.76 -7.86 -5.40
N THR A 284 -33.05 -8.09 -5.65
CA THR A 284 -33.65 -9.42 -5.47
C THR A 284 -33.00 -10.49 -6.34
N ALA A 285 -32.50 -10.13 -7.51
CA ALA A 285 -31.80 -11.01 -8.44
C ALA A 285 -30.32 -11.24 -8.05
N LYS A 286 -29.78 -10.49 -7.07
CA LYS A 286 -28.38 -10.47 -6.64
C LYS A 286 -27.39 -10.12 -7.76
N THR A 287 -27.80 -9.29 -8.68
CA THR A 287 -27.00 -8.87 -9.84
C THR A 287 -26.47 -7.46 -9.70
N ARG A 288 -27.05 -6.65 -8.81
CA ARG A 288 -26.69 -5.24 -8.61
C ARG A 288 -26.68 -4.89 -7.12
N ALA A 289 -25.71 -4.05 -6.73
CA ALA A 289 -25.73 -3.40 -5.43
C ALA A 289 -26.70 -2.20 -5.46
N GLU A 290 -27.55 -2.07 -4.44
CA GLU A 290 -28.54 -0.99 -4.33
C GLU A 290 -28.21 -0.02 -3.18
N SER A 291 -27.56 -0.51 -2.13
CA SER A 291 -27.23 0.28 -0.96
C SER A 291 -26.15 -0.41 -0.13
N VAL A 292 -25.68 0.27 0.90
CA VAL A 292 -24.91 -0.34 1.99
C VAL A 292 -25.61 -0.11 3.32
N THR A 293 -25.54 -1.09 4.21
CA THR A 293 -25.94 -0.94 5.62
C THR A 293 -24.71 -0.67 6.47
N TYR A 294 -24.73 0.40 7.27
CA TYR A 294 -23.66 0.73 8.19
C TYR A 294 -24.19 1.09 9.59
N ILE A 295 -23.32 1.01 10.58
CA ILE A 295 -23.57 1.47 11.95
C ILE A 295 -22.68 2.66 12.28
N ASP A 296 -23.20 3.60 13.04
CA ASP A 296 -22.44 4.75 13.55
C ASP A 296 -21.80 4.46 14.92
N ALA A 297 -21.08 5.45 15.48
CA ALA A 297 -20.45 5.35 16.81
C ALA A 297 -21.43 5.08 17.95
N ALA A 298 -22.70 5.40 17.79
CA ALA A 298 -23.76 5.13 18.78
C ALA A 298 -24.45 3.79 18.57
N GLY A 299 -23.98 2.98 17.59
CA GLY A 299 -24.59 1.69 17.24
C GLY A 299 -25.91 1.81 16.47
N ARG A 300 -26.26 3.00 15.98
CA ARG A 300 -27.45 3.20 15.16
C ARG A 300 -27.23 2.71 13.75
N GLU A 301 -28.23 2.04 13.19
CA GLU A 301 -28.15 1.43 11.87
C GLU A 301 -28.74 2.35 10.80
N PHE A 302 -28.01 2.51 9.70
CA PHE A 302 -28.40 3.31 8.54
C PHE A 302 -28.28 2.50 7.26
N GLU A 303 -29.15 2.80 6.30
CA GLU A 303 -29.06 2.34 4.91
C GLU A 303 -28.72 3.53 4.02
N GLN A 304 -27.58 3.48 3.34
CA GLN A 304 -27.14 4.46 2.34
C GLN A 304 -27.33 3.89 0.95
N PRO A 305 -28.36 4.31 0.20
CA PRO A 305 -28.54 3.94 -1.19
C PRO A 305 -27.50 4.59 -2.09
N GLY A 306 -27.15 3.89 -3.19
CA GLY A 306 -26.25 4.41 -4.22
C GLY A 306 -26.34 3.67 -5.52
N ASP A 307 -26.15 4.38 -6.63
CA ASP A 307 -26.19 3.78 -7.96
C ASP A 307 -24.94 2.93 -8.24
N LEU A 308 -23.81 3.32 -7.68
CA LEU A 308 -22.55 2.59 -7.69
C LEU A 308 -22.00 2.44 -6.27
N VAL A 309 -21.65 1.22 -5.88
CA VAL A 309 -20.95 0.93 -4.62
C VAL A 309 -19.54 0.48 -4.91
N VAL A 310 -18.55 1.20 -4.35
CA VAL A 310 -17.12 0.92 -4.55
C VAL A 310 -16.49 0.47 -3.23
N LEU A 311 -15.91 -0.73 -3.21
CA LEU A 311 -15.24 -1.29 -2.02
C LEU A 311 -13.77 -0.90 -2.01
N CYS A 312 -13.39 -0.07 -1.04
CA CYS A 312 -12.03 0.43 -0.80
C CYS A 312 -11.54 0.11 0.62
N ALA A 313 -12.07 -0.96 1.23
CA ALA A 313 -11.83 -1.31 2.62
C ALA A 313 -10.63 -2.26 2.84
N TYR A 314 -9.60 -2.16 1.97
CA TYR A 314 -8.44 -3.06 1.91
C TYR A 314 -8.82 -4.48 1.43
N ALA A 315 -7.84 -5.24 0.89
CA ALA A 315 -8.11 -6.54 0.27
C ALA A 315 -8.89 -7.50 1.19
N LEU A 316 -8.46 -7.65 2.45
CA LEU A 316 -9.13 -8.54 3.42
C LEU A 316 -10.50 -8.02 3.82
N GLY A 317 -10.65 -6.70 4.02
CA GLY A 317 -11.92 -6.06 4.35
C GLY A 317 -12.93 -6.15 3.20
N ASN A 318 -12.49 -5.97 1.95
CA ASN A 318 -13.34 -6.13 0.78
C ASN A 318 -13.86 -7.57 0.65
N VAL A 319 -12.99 -8.57 0.80
CA VAL A 319 -13.39 -9.99 0.79
C VAL A 319 -14.38 -10.29 1.91
N HIS A 320 -14.13 -9.79 3.12
CA HIS A 320 -15.04 -9.97 4.25
C HIS A 320 -16.42 -9.38 3.96
N LEU A 321 -16.49 -8.15 3.44
CA LEU A 321 -17.76 -7.51 3.06
C LEU A 321 -18.48 -8.28 1.95
N MET A 322 -17.76 -8.79 0.95
CA MET A 322 -18.35 -9.62 -0.12
C MET A 322 -18.96 -10.89 0.44
N LEU A 323 -18.25 -11.58 1.35
CA LEU A 323 -18.76 -12.80 2.00
C LEU A 323 -20.01 -12.51 2.84
N LEU A 324 -19.99 -11.46 3.67
CA LEU A 324 -21.15 -11.04 4.49
C LEU A 324 -22.36 -10.65 3.64
N SER A 325 -22.12 -10.14 2.43
CA SER A 325 -23.15 -9.65 1.51
C SER A 325 -23.65 -10.72 0.54
N GLY A 326 -23.04 -11.90 0.51
CA GLY A 326 -23.36 -12.96 -0.45
C GLY A 326 -22.97 -12.60 -1.89
N ILE A 327 -21.93 -11.80 -2.08
CA ILE A 327 -21.41 -11.40 -3.39
C ILE A 327 -20.43 -12.46 -3.88
N GLY A 328 -20.71 -13.02 -5.06
CA GLY A 328 -19.90 -14.04 -5.70
C GLY A 328 -19.93 -15.39 -4.96
N LYS A 329 -19.14 -16.34 -5.44
CA LYS A 329 -19.02 -17.69 -4.87
C LYS A 329 -17.82 -17.74 -3.93
N PRO A 330 -18.01 -18.03 -2.62
CA PRO A 330 -16.90 -18.22 -1.69
C PRO A 330 -15.97 -19.35 -2.16
N TYR A 331 -14.67 -19.16 -1.96
CA TYR A 331 -13.70 -20.19 -2.26
C TYR A 331 -13.82 -21.37 -1.29
N ASN A 332 -13.95 -22.57 -1.85
CA ASN A 332 -13.89 -23.82 -1.11
C ASN A 332 -12.55 -24.52 -1.40
N PRO A 333 -11.62 -24.58 -0.45
CA PRO A 333 -10.30 -25.17 -0.67
C PRO A 333 -10.35 -26.70 -0.89
N ALA A 334 -11.42 -27.38 -0.45
CA ALA A 334 -11.55 -28.83 -0.64
C ALA A 334 -11.93 -29.21 -2.09
N THR A 335 -12.68 -28.35 -2.78
CA THR A 335 -13.14 -28.60 -4.16
C THR A 335 -12.45 -27.70 -5.19
N GLY A 336 -11.74 -26.66 -4.75
CA GLY A 336 -11.16 -25.64 -5.63
C GLY A 336 -12.17 -24.66 -6.22
N ASP A 337 -13.44 -24.77 -5.86
CA ASP A 337 -14.54 -23.95 -6.38
C ASP A 337 -14.57 -22.55 -5.75
N GLY A 338 -15.09 -21.58 -6.50
CA GLY A 338 -15.27 -20.20 -6.06
C GLY A 338 -14.00 -19.38 -6.18
N VAL A 339 -14.14 -18.05 -6.11
CA VAL A 339 -13.04 -17.09 -6.29
C VAL A 339 -12.92 -16.11 -5.14
N ILE A 340 -13.98 -15.91 -4.34
CA ILE A 340 -13.96 -14.94 -3.25
C ILE A 340 -13.14 -15.49 -2.07
N GLY A 341 -12.03 -14.80 -1.75
CA GLY A 341 -11.08 -15.20 -0.72
C GLY A 341 -10.00 -16.16 -1.19
N ARG A 342 -9.85 -16.36 -2.50
CA ARG A 342 -8.81 -17.18 -3.11
C ARG A 342 -7.59 -16.34 -3.49
N ASN A 343 -6.41 -16.99 -3.52
CA ASN A 343 -5.18 -16.45 -4.08
C ASN A 343 -4.71 -15.12 -3.45
N TYR A 344 -4.94 -14.94 -2.17
CA TYR A 344 -4.30 -13.85 -1.48
C TYR A 344 -2.79 -14.11 -1.45
N ALA A 345 -2.05 -13.20 -2.06
CA ALA A 345 -0.59 -13.22 -2.09
C ALA A 345 -0.05 -11.92 -1.52
N TYR A 346 1.07 -11.99 -0.82
CA TYR A 346 1.80 -10.85 -0.29
C TYR A 346 3.30 -11.09 -0.47
N GLN A 347 4.08 -10.01 -0.38
CA GLN A 347 5.52 -10.11 -0.48
C GLN A 347 6.08 -10.92 0.69
N ILE A 348 6.85 -11.95 0.34
CA ILE A 348 7.57 -12.77 1.32
C ILE A 348 9.00 -12.26 1.37
N GLY A 349 9.49 -11.99 2.57
CA GLY A 349 10.87 -11.58 2.80
C GLY A 349 11.57 -12.59 3.70
N SER A 350 12.84 -12.81 3.43
CA SER A 350 13.79 -13.38 4.38
C SER A 350 14.94 -12.39 4.55
N GLY A 351 15.74 -12.55 5.59
CA GLY A 351 16.81 -11.61 5.86
C GLY A 351 18.07 -12.27 6.37
N ALA A 352 19.18 -11.60 6.17
CA ALA A 352 20.44 -11.90 6.81
C ALA A 352 20.88 -10.72 7.66
N THR A 353 21.34 -10.99 8.88
CA THR A 353 21.92 -9.97 9.75
C THR A 353 23.42 -10.03 9.64
N VAL A 354 24.02 -8.89 9.33
CA VAL A 354 25.47 -8.75 9.22
C VAL A 354 25.99 -8.01 10.46
N PHE A 355 26.90 -8.64 11.17
CA PHE A 355 27.59 -8.04 12.31
C PHE A 355 28.92 -7.48 11.86
N PHE A 356 29.15 -6.21 12.19
CA PHE A 356 30.43 -5.54 11.97
C PHE A 356 31.27 -5.53 13.23
N ASP A 357 32.53 -5.17 13.09
CA ASP A 357 33.42 -4.96 14.26
C ASP A 357 33.00 -3.71 15.05
N GLU A 358 33.48 -3.60 16.27
CA GLU A 358 33.18 -2.50 17.18
C GLU A 358 33.65 -1.11 16.71
N LYS A 359 34.49 -1.07 15.67
CA LYS A 359 34.98 0.18 15.05
C LYS A 359 34.05 0.70 13.98
N THR A 360 33.16 -0.13 13.49
CA THR A 360 32.15 0.22 12.47
C THR A 360 30.88 0.70 13.16
N TRP A 361 30.80 1.99 13.40
CA TRP A 361 29.70 2.57 14.13
C TRP A 361 28.52 2.87 13.20
N MET A 362 27.32 2.36 13.55
CA MET A 362 26.04 2.64 12.88
C MET A 362 25.22 3.59 13.75
N ASN A 363 24.67 4.65 13.14
CA ASN A 363 23.80 5.57 13.86
C ASN A 363 22.38 5.00 13.96
N PRO A 364 21.91 4.51 15.12
CA PRO A 364 20.57 3.96 15.28
C PRO A 364 19.47 5.04 15.36
N PHE A 365 19.86 6.31 15.50
CA PHE A 365 18.94 7.43 15.66
C PHE A 365 18.65 8.19 14.37
N MET A 366 19.18 7.74 13.25
CA MET A 366 18.91 8.30 11.94
C MET A 366 18.20 7.27 11.06
N GLY A 367 17.03 7.60 10.55
CA GLY A 367 16.29 6.76 9.64
C GLY A 367 15.12 7.47 9.02
N ALA A 368 14.60 6.90 7.96
CA ALA A 368 13.33 7.28 7.35
C ALA A 368 12.69 6.03 6.77
N GLY A 369 11.38 6.03 6.64
CA GLY A 369 10.70 4.94 5.96
C GLY A 369 11.17 4.84 4.51
N ALA A 370 11.31 3.62 4.02
CA ALA A 370 11.82 3.31 2.68
C ALA A 370 13.22 3.89 2.37
N LEU A 371 13.97 4.33 3.39
CA LEU A 371 15.37 4.68 3.25
C LEU A 371 16.19 3.39 3.12
N ALA A 372 16.43 2.96 1.89
CA ALA A 372 17.11 1.71 1.58
C ALA A 372 18.03 1.87 0.39
N VAL A 373 19.03 1.00 0.31
CA VAL A 373 19.73 0.68 -0.94
C VAL A 373 19.31 -0.70 -1.36
N ASN A 374 18.98 -0.84 -2.64
CA ASN A 374 18.38 -2.04 -3.21
C ASN A 374 19.18 -2.54 -4.39
N ILE A 375 19.09 -3.83 -4.67
CA ILE A 375 19.49 -4.44 -5.95
C ILE A 375 18.36 -5.31 -6.46
N ASP A 376 18.10 -5.25 -7.76
CA ASP A 376 17.10 -6.07 -8.48
C ASP A 376 17.75 -7.02 -9.50
N ASP A 377 19.05 -7.25 -9.39
CA ASP A 377 19.79 -8.14 -10.26
C ASP A 377 19.27 -9.59 -10.22
N PHE A 378 18.60 -9.99 -9.13
CA PHE A 378 18.00 -11.31 -8.95
C PHE A 378 16.49 -11.29 -9.04
N ASN A 379 15.90 -10.23 -9.58
CA ASN A 379 14.46 -10.09 -9.67
C ASN A 379 13.98 -10.46 -11.09
N THR A 380 12.98 -11.31 -11.16
CA THR A 380 12.22 -11.73 -12.35
C THR A 380 13.02 -11.82 -13.66
N GLY A 381 12.79 -10.92 -14.63
CA GLY A 381 13.43 -10.96 -15.94
C GLY A 381 14.93 -10.60 -15.99
N SER A 382 15.54 -10.28 -14.84
CA SER A 382 16.95 -9.87 -14.78
C SER A 382 17.95 -11.03 -14.87
N PHE A 383 17.51 -12.27 -14.61
CA PHE A 383 18.34 -13.48 -14.65
C PHE A 383 17.52 -14.71 -15.05
N ASP A 384 18.20 -15.81 -15.38
CA ASP A 384 17.57 -17.06 -15.77
C ASP A 384 17.17 -17.91 -14.55
N HIS A 385 16.06 -17.51 -13.91
CA HIS A 385 15.57 -18.15 -12.69
C HIS A 385 15.04 -19.57 -12.90
N ALA A 386 14.66 -19.97 -14.13
CA ALA A 386 14.19 -21.32 -14.39
C ALA A 386 15.30 -22.37 -14.21
N LYS A 387 16.57 -22.02 -14.45
CA LYS A 387 17.71 -22.92 -14.17
C LYS A 387 17.89 -23.20 -12.69
N GLU A 388 17.48 -22.27 -11.84
CA GLU A 388 17.55 -22.41 -10.38
C GLU A 388 16.36 -23.21 -9.80
N GLY A 389 15.41 -23.61 -10.66
CA GLY A 389 14.28 -24.46 -10.28
C GLY A 389 13.10 -23.70 -9.62
N PHE A 390 13.00 -22.39 -9.83
CA PHE A 390 11.88 -21.59 -9.35
C PHE A 390 11.43 -20.56 -10.41
N ILE A 391 10.27 -19.95 -10.18
CA ILE A 391 9.73 -18.86 -11.02
C ILE A 391 9.77 -17.57 -10.24
N GLY A 392 10.24 -16.52 -10.89
CA GLY A 392 10.44 -15.23 -10.28
C GLY A 392 11.79 -15.11 -9.59
N GLY A 393 11.86 -14.27 -8.61
CA GLY A 393 13.08 -13.97 -7.86
C GLY A 393 12.77 -12.93 -6.80
N GLY A 394 13.72 -12.08 -6.47
CA GLY A 394 13.49 -11.02 -5.51
C GLY A 394 14.59 -9.97 -5.52
N GLY A 395 14.26 -8.79 -5.05
CA GLY A 395 15.24 -7.74 -4.74
C GLY A 395 15.89 -7.97 -3.38
N ILE A 396 17.10 -7.50 -3.21
CA ILE A 396 17.78 -7.44 -1.92
C ILE A 396 17.82 -5.97 -1.47
N SER A 397 17.45 -5.72 -0.23
CA SER A 397 17.30 -4.38 0.31
C SER A 397 17.96 -4.26 1.68
N THR A 398 18.57 -3.10 1.95
CA THR A 398 18.98 -2.72 3.30
C THR A 398 17.98 -1.73 3.88
N PRO A 399 16.85 -2.16 4.43
CA PRO A 399 15.88 -1.23 4.98
C PRO A 399 16.51 -0.49 6.17
N SER A 400 16.19 0.78 6.27
CA SER A 400 16.56 1.62 7.40
C SER A 400 15.30 2.30 7.92
N ALA A 401 14.30 1.49 8.26
CA ALA A 401 13.22 1.96 9.10
C ALA A 401 13.79 2.11 10.50
N GLY A 402 13.80 3.32 11.03
CA GLY A 402 14.18 3.55 12.40
C GLY A 402 13.26 2.80 13.37
N GLY A 403 13.81 2.26 14.42
CA GLY A 403 13.18 1.77 15.62
C GLY A 403 12.40 0.52 15.58
#